data_0f35698b8b008b6226723f79b040813d
#
_entry.id   0f35698b8b008b6226723f79b040813d
#
_cell.length_a   1.000
_cell.length_b   1.000
_cell.length_c   1.000
_cell.angle_alpha   90.00
_cell.angle_beta   90.00
_cell.angle_gamma   90.00
#
_symmetry.space_group_name_H-M   'P 1'
#
loop_
_entity.id
_entity.type
_entity.pdbx_description
1 polymer ?
#
loop_
_entity_poly.entity_id
_entity_poly.type
_entity_poly.pdbx_seq_one_letter_code
_entity_poly.pdbx_strand_id
1 'polypeptide(L)'
;MGNEGMNRRALLSGGLAGALTLGAPLWAAAPFASRRIAVNVRGTGRDVVLIPGLASGPGIWNGVLAALPTYRFHLIHVRGFAGLSADANASGPLVQPVADEIARYVGAAKLSRPAIVGHSMGGTLAMLLGLKAAASRIMVVDMLPAGAAMVGGTASGLGFLADQLGGYLTGTLAGRRYLAQMVAQTPGAKGSDPEVIANALRDLANIDLGPQLPRLAAPLEVVYAVGADAAQASAITSRFRADYAGKKGTLLKAIGPSGHMVMADQPTRFNAALGDFLKGI
;
A
#
# COMPACT_ATOMS: atom_id res chain seq x y z
N MET A 1 20.69 -92.68 25.60
CA MET A 1 19.73 -92.97 26.62
C MET A 1 19.02 -91.64 27.04
N GLY A 2 17.83 -91.58 26.69
CA GLY A 2 16.59 -91.09 27.31
C GLY A 2 16.38 -89.61 27.14
N ASN A 3 15.54 -89.24 26.38
CA ASN A 3 14.09 -89.34 26.21
C ASN A 3 13.39 -88.11 26.82
N GLU A 4 12.68 -87.42 25.95
CA GLU A 4 11.36 -86.85 26.09
C GLU A 4 11.05 -85.69 27.03
N GLY A 5 10.35 -84.75 26.45
CA GLY A 5 9.47 -83.88 27.17
C GLY A 5 8.98 -82.66 26.39
N MET A 6 8.14 -82.93 25.42
CA MET A 6 7.35 -81.95 24.69
C MET A 6 6.30 -81.34 25.59
N ASN A 7 6.19 -80.04 25.70
CA ASN A 7 4.91 -79.41 26.09
C ASN A 7 4.66 -78.05 25.39
N ARG A 8 3.63 -78.11 24.58
CA ARG A 8 3.03 -76.97 23.88
C ARG A 8 2.18 -76.19 24.87
N ARG A 9 2.39 -74.89 24.98
CA ARG A 9 1.33 -73.96 25.35
C ARG A 9 1.49 -72.68 24.52
N ALA A 10 0.58 -72.52 23.59
CA ALA A 10 0.36 -71.31 22.81
C ALA A 10 -0.10 -70.20 23.78
N LEU A 11 0.56 -69.05 23.69
CA LEU A 11 0.05 -67.80 24.20
C LEU A 11 -0.13 -66.86 23.02
N LEU A 12 -1.38 -66.62 22.71
CA LEU A 12 -1.88 -65.57 21.83
C LEU A 12 -1.52 -64.21 22.41
N SER A 13 -0.56 -63.54 21.84
CA SER A 13 -0.30 -62.11 22.12
C SER A 13 -0.87 -61.28 20.98
N GLY A 14 -2.04 -60.70 21.24
CA GLY A 14 -2.69 -59.77 20.31
C GLY A 14 -1.81 -58.51 20.11
N GLY A 15 -1.26 -58.37 18.90
CA GLY A 15 -0.60 -57.14 18.48
C GLY A 15 -1.64 -56.07 18.17
N LEU A 16 -1.69 -55.01 19.00
CA LEU A 16 -2.32 -53.76 18.61
C LEU A 16 -1.55 -53.14 17.43
N ALA A 17 -2.12 -53.27 16.26
CA ALA A 17 -1.69 -52.48 15.11
C ALA A 17 -2.10 -51.01 15.34
N GLY A 18 -1.19 -50.18 15.87
CA GLY A 18 -1.34 -48.76 15.91
C GLY A 18 -1.30 -48.21 14.46
N ALA A 19 -2.45 -47.80 13.96
CA ALA A 19 -2.55 -47.08 12.73
C ALA A 19 -1.85 -45.68 12.90
N LEU A 20 -0.62 -45.61 12.44
CA LEU A 20 0.05 -44.32 12.22
C LEU A 20 -0.73 -43.59 11.10
N THR A 21 -1.65 -42.71 11.49
CA THR A 21 -2.20 -41.72 10.58
C THR A 21 -1.05 -40.81 10.16
N LEU A 22 -0.47 -41.09 9.02
CA LEU A 22 0.40 -40.14 8.32
C LEU A 22 -0.44 -38.88 8.06
N GLY A 23 -0.26 -37.88 8.92
CA GLY A 23 -0.83 -36.55 8.71
C GLY A 23 -0.44 -36.10 7.29
N ALA A 24 -1.46 -35.81 6.46
CA ALA A 24 -1.23 -35.25 5.14
C ALA A 24 -0.32 -34.03 5.29
N PRO A 25 0.69 -33.87 4.42
CA PRO A 25 1.57 -32.71 4.48
C PRO A 25 0.68 -31.47 4.37
N LEU A 26 0.77 -30.59 5.37
CA LEU A 26 0.21 -29.24 5.28
C LEU A 26 0.87 -28.59 4.06
N TRP A 27 0.17 -28.58 2.95
CA TRP A 27 0.61 -27.87 1.75
C TRP A 27 0.77 -26.41 2.16
N ALA A 28 2.01 -25.98 2.32
CA ALA A 28 2.30 -24.56 2.47
C ALA A 28 1.66 -23.87 1.27
N ALA A 29 0.73 -22.96 1.52
CA ALA A 29 0.09 -22.22 0.45
C ALA A 29 1.19 -21.65 -0.46
N ALA A 30 1.07 -21.87 -1.76
CA ALA A 30 2.06 -21.36 -2.72
C ALA A 30 2.26 -19.87 -2.49
N PRO A 31 3.50 -19.37 -2.52
CA PRO A 31 3.75 -17.94 -2.33
C PRO A 31 2.92 -17.14 -3.35
N PHE A 32 2.34 -16.03 -2.91
CA PHE A 32 1.57 -15.16 -3.79
C PHE A 32 2.41 -14.71 -4.98
N ALA A 33 2.05 -15.18 -6.16
CA ALA A 33 2.71 -14.81 -7.41
C ALA A 33 1.94 -13.68 -8.08
N SER A 34 2.65 -12.63 -8.48
CA SER A 34 2.09 -11.49 -9.20
C SER A 34 3.04 -10.93 -10.24
N ARG A 35 2.47 -10.56 -11.37
CA ARG A 35 3.18 -9.84 -12.45
C ARG A 35 3.06 -8.32 -12.33
N ARG A 36 2.34 -7.79 -11.30
CA ARG A 36 2.12 -6.34 -11.10
C ARG A 36 2.69 -5.81 -9.81
N ILE A 37 2.78 -6.63 -8.79
CA ILE A 37 3.32 -6.25 -7.48
C ILE A 37 4.25 -7.33 -6.93
N ALA A 38 5.15 -6.94 -6.04
CA ALA A 38 5.76 -7.82 -5.06
C ALA A 38 5.30 -7.40 -3.67
N VAL A 39 5.28 -8.33 -2.73
CA VAL A 39 4.91 -8.06 -1.35
C VAL A 39 5.99 -8.59 -0.42
N ASN A 40 6.44 -7.75 0.49
CA ASN A 40 7.37 -8.13 1.55
C ASN A 40 6.64 -8.02 2.89
N VAL A 41 6.63 -9.10 3.67
CA VAL A 41 5.96 -9.13 4.98
C VAL A 41 6.99 -8.98 6.08
N ARG A 42 6.76 -8.07 7.01
CA ARG A 42 7.64 -7.76 8.14
C ARG A 42 6.85 -7.64 9.44
N GLY A 43 7.46 -8.11 10.53
CA GLY A 43 6.84 -8.03 11.86
C GLY A 43 5.78 -9.10 12.10
N THR A 44 5.11 -8.98 13.24
CA THR A 44 4.06 -9.90 13.71
C THR A 44 2.91 -9.09 14.30
N GLY A 45 1.75 -9.70 14.52
CA GLY A 45 0.59 -9.02 15.08
C GLY A 45 -0.49 -8.71 14.03
N ARG A 46 -1.24 -7.62 14.22
CA ARG A 46 -2.33 -7.23 13.31
C ARG A 46 -1.81 -6.75 11.96
N ASP A 47 -2.55 -7.09 10.91
CA ASP A 47 -2.16 -6.85 9.53
C ASP A 47 -2.37 -5.40 9.11
N VAL A 48 -1.32 -4.81 8.54
CA VAL A 48 -1.31 -3.46 7.96
C VAL A 48 -0.71 -3.52 6.56
N VAL A 49 -1.45 -3.09 5.56
CA VAL A 49 -0.94 -2.97 4.19
C VAL A 49 -0.40 -1.57 3.97
N LEU A 50 0.88 -1.46 3.60
CA LEU A 50 1.57 -0.20 3.32
C LEU A 50 1.85 -0.07 1.82
N ILE A 51 1.31 0.99 1.20
CA ILE A 51 1.37 1.22 -0.25
C ILE A 51 2.18 2.48 -0.52
N PRO A 52 3.34 2.40 -1.16
CA PRO A 52 4.17 3.55 -1.48
C PRO A 52 3.56 4.40 -2.62
N GLY A 53 4.10 5.60 -2.79
CA GLY A 53 3.73 6.52 -3.86
C GLY A 53 4.33 6.16 -5.22
N LEU A 54 4.08 7.05 -6.19
CA LEU A 54 4.63 6.98 -7.55
C LEU A 54 6.16 6.83 -7.50
N ALA A 55 6.68 5.92 -8.32
CA ALA A 55 8.10 5.62 -8.46
C ALA A 55 8.83 5.20 -7.17
N SER A 56 8.11 5.03 -6.07
CA SER A 56 8.69 4.69 -4.75
C SER A 56 8.62 3.19 -4.47
N GLY A 57 9.59 2.71 -3.68
CA GLY A 57 9.61 1.35 -3.16
C GLY A 57 9.23 1.27 -1.67
N PRO A 58 9.21 0.05 -1.11
CA PRO A 58 8.85 -0.19 0.30
C PRO A 58 9.75 0.54 1.32
N GLY A 59 10.95 0.94 0.91
CA GLY A 59 11.93 1.61 1.78
C GLY A 59 11.45 2.91 2.42
N ILE A 60 10.45 3.59 1.82
CA ILE A 60 9.87 4.80 2.41
C ILE A 60 9.21 4.54 3.77
N TRP A 61 8.91 3.29 4.09
CA TRP A 61 8.25 2.88 5.33
C TRP A 61 9.20 2.39 6.43
N ASN A 62 10.53 2.39 6.18
CA ASN A 62 11.50 1.85 7.15
C ASN A 62 11.38 2.49 8.54
N GLY A 63 11.15 3.80 8.62
CA GLY A 63 10.93 4.51 9.88
C GLY A 63 9.67 4.06 10.63
N VAL A 64 8.62 3.69 9.88
CA VAL A 64 7.36 3.15 10.43
C VAL A 64 7.57 1.78 11.05
N LEU A 65 8.29 0.90 10.34
CA LEU A 65 8.55 -0.46 10.83
C LEU A 65 9.34 -0.43 12.14
N ALA A 66 10.32 0.46 12.24
CA ALA A 66 11.11 0.64 13.45
C ALA A 66 10.29 1.19 14.62
N ALA A 67 9.37 2.13 14.34
CA ALA A 67 8.57 2.80 15.37
C ALA A 67 7.38 1.97 15.88
N LEU A 68 6.85 1.05 15.07
CA LEU A 68 5.62 0.31 15.34
C LEU A 68 5.82 -1.22 15.19
N PRO A 69 6.75 -1.85 15.95
CA PRO A 69 7.16 -3.23 15.76
C PRO A 69 6.10 -4.29 16.11
N THR A 70 4.98 -3.88 16.71
CA THR A 70 3.89 -4.78 17.16
C THR A 70 2.86 -5.12 16.09
N TYR A 71 3.06 -4.61 14.85
CA TYR A 71 2.19 -4.87 13.71
C TYR A 71 2.88 -5.74 12.67
N ARG A 72 2.08 -6.48 11.88
CA ARG A 72 2.54 -7.23 10.71
C ARG A 72 2.29 -6.39 9.47
N PHE A 73 3.37 -5.88 8.88
CA PHE A 73 3.32 -4.99 7.72
C PHE A 73 3.46 -5.77 6.42
N HIS A 74 2.53 -5.55 5.51
CA HIS A 74 2.53 -6.04 4.13
C HIS A 74 2.95 -4.89 3.23
N LEU A 75 4.24 -4.86 2.89
CA LEU A 75 4.87 -3.79 2.12
C LEU A 75 4.66 -4.06 0.63
N ILE A 76 3.82 -3.27 0.00
CA ILE A 76 3.58 -3.36 -1.44
C ILE A 76 4.75 -2.74 -2.20
N HIS A 77 5.23 -3.42 -3.23
CA HIS A 77 6.19 -2.89 -4.19
C HIS A 77 5.60 -3.04 -5.58
N VAL A 78 5.24 -1.93 -6.21
CA VAL A 78 4.70 -1.90 -7.57
C VAL A 78 5.81 -2.21 -8.56
N ARG A 79 5.60 -3.17 -9.45
CA ARG A 79 6.57 -3.51 -10.48
C ARG A 79 6.75 -2.35 -11.46
N GLY A 80 8.00 -2.09 -11.84
CA GLY A 80 8.41 -0.92 -12.60
C GLY A 80 8.89 0.24 -11.72
N PHE A 81 8.76 0.16 -10.40
CA PHE A 81 9.24 1.19 -9.47
C PHE A 81 10.46 0.74 -8.67
N ALA A 82 11.31 1.69 -8.32
CA ALA A 82 12.45 1.53 -7.40
C ALA A 82 13.28 0.26 -7.65
N GLY A 83 13.63 -0.01 -8.91
CA GLY A 83 14.49 -1.12 -9.32
C GLY A 83 13.80 -2.46 -9.51
N LEU A 84 12.49 -2.57 -9.25
CA LEU A 84 11.75 -3.80 -9.55
C LEU A 84 11.32 -3.81 -11.02
N SER A 85 11.56 -4.91 -11.74
CA SER A 85 11.20 -5.04 -13.16
C SER A 85 9.71 -4.75 -13.42
N ALA A 86 9.38 -4.09 -14.52
CA ALA A 86 8.02 -3.63 -14.85
C ALA A 86 7.01 -4.77 -15.09
N ASP A 87 7.44 -5.83 -15.77
CA ASP A 87 6.63 -7.00 -16.13
C ASP A 87 5.27 -6.59 -16.74
N ALA A 88 4.12 -7.00 -16.18
CA ALA A 88 2.79 -6.67 -16.70
C ALA A 88 2.43 -5.16 -16.58
N ASN A 89 3.24 -4.36 -15.90
CA ASN A 89 3.07 -2.90 -15.80
C ASN A 89 3.82 -2.13 -16.89
N ALA A 90 4.60 -2.80 -17.75
CA ALA A 90 5.37 -2.15 -18.81
C ALA A 90 4.48 -1.39 -19.82
N SER A 91 3.21 -1.75 -19.94
CA SER A 91 2.27 -1.10 -20.86
C SER A 91 0.83 -1.12 -20.34
N GLY A 92 0.01 -0.23 -20.90
CA GLY A 92 -1.41 -0.11 -20.57
C GLY A 92 -1.67 0.62 -19.24
N PRO A 93 -2.89 0.52 -18.70
CA PRO A 93 -3.25 1.15 -17.44
C PRO A 93 -2.51 0.51 -16.25
N LEU A 94 -2.21 1.32 -15.24
CA LEU A 94 -1.47 0.90 -14.05
C LEU A 94 -2.33 0.91 -12.78
N VAL A 95 -2.97 2.04 -12.47
CA VAL A 95 -3.51 2.29 -11.13
C VAL A 95 -4.63 1.32 -10.79
N GLN A 96 -5.64 1.18 -11.65
CA GLN A 96 -6.74 0.26 -11.38
C GLN A 96 -6.29 -1.21 -11.35
N PRO A 97 -5.51 -1.72 -12.33
CA PRO A 97 -4.99 -3.09 -12.28
C PRO A 97 -4.11 -3.39 -11.06
N VAL A 98 -3.33 -2.41 -10.56
CA VAL A 98 -2.55 -2.58 -9.33
C VAL A 98 -3.46 -2.63 -8.10
N ALA A 99 -4.51 -1.80 -8.03
CA ALA A 99 -5.50 -1.88 -6.95
C ALA A 99 -6.21 -3.25 -6.94
N ASP A 100 -6.58 -3.78 -8.11
CA ASP A 100 -7.19 -5.10 -8.23
C ASP A 100 -6.25 -6.21 -7.76
N GLU A 101 -4.98 -6.09 -8.12
CA GLU A 101 -3.96 -7.06 -7.73
C GLU A 101 -3.65 -7.03 -6.21
N ILE A 102 -3.66 -5.84 -5.59
CA ILE A 102 -3.53 -5.73 -4.13
C ILE A 102 -4.77 -6.35 -3.45
N ALA A 103 -5.98 -6.14 -3.98
CA ALA A 103 -7.19 -6.78 -3.46
C ALA A 103 -7.11 -8.32 -3.58
N ARG A 104 -6.58 -8.84 -4.70
CA ARG A 104 -6.32 -10.27 -4.89
C ARG A 104 -5.30 -10.78 -3.85
N TYR A 105 -4.24 -10.01 -3.57
CA TYR A 105 -3.28 -10.35 -2.53
C TYR A 105 -3.94 -10.43 -1.15
N VAL A 106 -4.74 -9.43 -0.76
CA VAL A 106 -5.46 -9.41 0.53
C VAL A 106 -6.30 -10.68 0.69
N GLY A 107 -7.02 -11.10 -0.35
CA GLY A 107 -7.80 -12.33 -0.35
C GLY A 107 -6.93 -13.60 -0.28
N ALA A 108 -5.88 -13.70 -1.11
CA ALA A 108 -4.99 -14.85 -1.18
C ALA A 108 -4.21 -15.06 0.13
N ALA A 109 -3.78 -13.98 0.78
CA ALA A 109 -3.10 -13.99 2.07
C ALA A 109 -4.10 -14.14 3.25
N LYS A 110 -5.40 -14.24 2.97
CA LYS A 110 -6.48 -14.38 3.97
C LYS A 110 -6.44 -13.28 5.03
N LEU A 111 -6.10 -12.04 4.63
CA LEU A 111 -6.10 -10.92 5.55
C LEU A 111 -7.55 -10.51 5.84
N SER A 112 -7.94 -10.59 7.12
CA SER A 112 -9.29 -10.23 7.54
C SER A 112 -9.45 -8.72 7.65
N ARG A 113 -9.73 -8.05 6.52
CA ARG A 113 -9.91 -6.60 6.43
C ARG A 113 -8.78 -5.82 7.14
N PRO A 114 -7.54 -5.86 6.60
CA PRO A 114 -6.40 -5.16 7.21
C PRO A 114 -6.62 -3.65 7.23
N ALA A 115 -5.87 -2.93 8.07
CA ALA A 115 -5.71 -1.49 7.89
C ALA A 115 -4.89 -1.24 6.61
N ILE A 116 -5.29 -0.25 5.81
CA ILE A 116 -4.58 0.12 4.58
C ILE A 116 -4.07 1.55 4.70
N VAL A 117 -2.78 1.73 4.50
CA VAL A 117 -2.11 3.04 4.53
C VAL A 117 -1.44 3.26 3.18
N GLY A 118 -1.75 4.35 2.52
CA GLY A 118 -1.20 4.67 1.21
C GLY A 118 -0.67 6.09 1.12
N HIS A 119 0.54 6.25 0.60
CA HIS A 119 1.16 7.55 0.36
C HIS A 119 1.00 7.96 -1.11
N SER A 120 0.59 9.19 -1.38
CA SER A 120 0.50 9.75 -2.74
C SER A 120 -0.35 8.83 -3.64
N MET A 121 0.16 8.35 -4.79
CA MET A 121 -0.53 7.32 -5.61
C MET A 121 -1.01 6.13 -4.77
N GLY A 122 -0.25 5.72 -3.76
CA GLY A 122 -0.68 4.69 -2.80
C GLY A 122 -1.94 5.06 -2.03
N GLY A 123 -2.18 6.36 -1.79
CA GLY A 123 -3.41 6.88 -1.21
C GLY A 123 -4.62 6.68 -2.13
N THR A 124 -4.44 6.93 -3.43
CA THR A 124 -5.46 6.60 -4.45
C THR A 124 -5.76 5.09 -4.45
N LEU A 125 -4.71 4.26 -4.43
CA LEU A 125 -4.86 2.80 -4.34
C LEU A 125 -5.59 2.38 -3.06
N ALA A 126 -5.28 2.99 -1.91
CA ALA A 126 -5.95 2.72 -0.64
C ALA A 126 -7.45 3.06 -0.68
N MET A 127 -7.82 4.19 -1.29
CA MET A 127 -9.23 4.56 -1.50
C MET A 127 -9.95 3.58 -2.43
N LEU A 128 -9.33 3.18 -3.55
CA LEU A 128 -9.88 2.16 -4.45
C LEU A 128 -10.09 0.81 -3.74
N LEU A 129 -9.18 0.39 -2.89
CA LEU A 129 -9.33 -0.81 -2.05
C LEU A 129 -10.47 -0.66 -1.03
N GLY A 130 -10.63 0.51 -0.45
CA GLY A 130 -11.74 0.82 0.44
C GLY A 130 -13.11 0.72 -0.24
N LEU A 131 -13.21 1.16 -1.50
CA LEU A 131 -14.43 1.02 -2.31
C LEU A 131 -14.77 -0.44 -2.62
N LYS A 132 -13.78 -1.35 -2.56
CA LYS A 132 -13.95 -2.81 -2.67
C LYS A 132 -14.21 -3.50 -1.34
N ALA A 133 -14.40 -2.75 -0.25
CA ALA A 133 -14.55 -3.26 1.12
C ALA A 133 -13.37 -4.13 1.62
N ALA A 134 -12.20 -3.97 1.04
CA ALA A 134 -11.00 -4.75 1.38
C ALA A 134 -10.26 -4.25 2.64
N ALA A 135 -10.72 -3.17 3.27
CA ALA A 135 -10.08 -2.53 4.41
C ALA A 135 -10.98 -2.47 5.65
N SER A 136 -10.39 -2.57 6.86
CA SER A 136 -11.06 -2.22 8.12
C SER A 136 -11.09 -0.72 8.32
N ARG A 137 -10.02 -0.02 7.93
CA ARG A 137 -9.85 1.43 7.93
C ARG A 137 -8.78 1.85 6.94
N ILE A 138 -8.81 3.10 6.53
CA ILE A 138 -7.93 3.64 5.50
C ILE A 138 -7.23 4.89 6.04
N MET A 139 -5.89 4.95 5.86
CA MET A 139 -5.14 6.18 5.99
C MET A 139 -4.58 6.59 4.63
N VAL A 140 -4.93 7.77 4.19
CA VAL A 140 -4.35 8.43 3.01
C VAL A 140 -3.28 9.40 3.48
N VAL A 141 -2.09 9.31 2.91
CA VAL A 141 -0.97 10.20 3.25
C VAL A 141 -0.66 11.07 2.04
N ASP A 142 -0.95 12.35 2.19
CA ASP A 142 -0.69 13.44 1.25
C ASP A 142 -1.17 13.16 -0.19
N MET A 143 -2.47 12.90 -0.33
CA MET A 143 -3.15 12.71 -1.61
C MET A 143 -4.57 13.26 -1.55
N LEU A 144 -5.02 13.88 -2.63
CA LEU A 144 -6.40 14.30 -2.83
C LEU A 144 -7.21 13.21 -3.56
N PRO A 145 -8.55 13.19 -3.44
CA PRO A 145 -9.39 12.22 -4.15
C PRO A 145 -9.27 12.31 -5.67
N ALA A 146 -9.12 13.52 -6.20
CA ALA A 146 -8.86 13.75 -7.62
C ALA A 146 -7.36 13.84 -7.84
N GLY A 147 -6.79 12.88 -8.59
CA GLY A 147 -5.35 12.82 -8.83
C GLY A 147 -4.79 14.05 -9.56
N ALA A 148 -5.54 14.60 -10.52
CA ALA A 148 -5.17 15.84 -11.21
C ALA A 148 -5.02 17.05 -10.26
N ALA A 149 -5.77 17.07 -9.18
CA ALA A 149 -5.74 18.15 -8.20
C ALA A 149 -4.42 18.24 -7.40
N MET A 150 -3.68 17.13 -7.30
CA MET A 150 -2.36 17.10 -6.66
C MET A 150 -1.29 17.85 -7.45
N VAL A 151 -1.48 17.97 -8.75
CA VAL A 151 -0.51 18.61 -9.65
C VAL A 151 -0.63 20.14 -9.58
N GLY A 152 -1.81 20.67 -9.20
CA GLY A 152 -2.11 22.10 -9.21
C GLY A 152 -2.15 22.80 -7.84
N GLY A 153 -1.84 22.16 -6.71
CA GLY A 153 -2.17 22.83 -5.45
C GLY A 153 -1.51 22.38 -4.15
N THR A 154 -0.45 21.60 -4.15
CA THR A 154 0.26 21.23 -2.91
C THR A 154 1.58 21.98 -2.76
N ALA A 155 2.05 22.13 -1.49
CA ALA A 155 3.31 22.79 -1.13
C ALA A 155 4.57 22.11 -1.71
N SER A 156 4.44 20.96 -2.37
CA SER A 156 5.56 20.32 -3.05
C SER A 156 5.87 21.07 -4.36
N GLY A 157 7.14 21.41 -4.62
CA GLY A 157 7.58 22.17 -5.80
C GLY A 157 7.20 21.60 -7.17
N LEU A 158 6.61 20.41 -7.25
CA LEU A 158 5.95 19.86 -8.42
C LEU A 158 4.65 20.60 -8.77
N GLY A 159 3.93 21.14 -7.78
CA GLY A 159 2.69 21.92 -8.00
C GLY A 159 2.95 23.19 -8.81
N PHE A 160 4.02 23.92 -8.52
CA PHE A 160 4.35 25.15 -9.24
C PHE A 160 4.71 24.92 -10.72
N LEU A 161 5.49 23.87 -11.02
CA LEU A 161 5.79 23.48 -12.39
C LEU A 161 4.56 22.98 -13.14
N ALA A 162 3.64 22.34 -12.44
CA ALA A 162 2.43 21.79 -13.03
C ALA A 162 1.38 22.87 -13.33
N ASP A 163 1.26 23.93 -12.52
CA ASP A 163 0.41 25.09 -12.84
C ASP A 163 0.89 25.82 -14.10
N GLN A 164 2.20 25.91 -14.29
CA GLN A 164 2.80 26.56 -15.46
C GLN A 164 2.75 25.67 -16.73
N LEU A 165 2.88 24.35 -16.57
CA LEU A 165 3.00 23.38 -17.64
C LEU A 165 1.94 22.26 -17.57
N GLY A 166 1.01 22.35 -16.62
CA GLY A 166 0.13 21.24 -16.21
C GLY A 166 -0.63 20.60 -17.37
N GLY A 167 -1.25 21.40 -18.22
CA GLY A 167 -1.97 20.88 -19.39
C GLY A 167 -1.06 20.13 -20.37
N TYR A 168 0.18 20.56 -20.55
CA TYR A 168 1.14 19.89 -21.42
C TYR A 168 1.75 18.65 -20.77
N LEU A 169 2.26 18.80 -19.53
CA LEU A 169 2.98 17.72 -18.82
C LEU A 169 2.09 16.52 -18.49
N THR A 170 0.83 16.76 -18.14
CA THR A 170 -0.11 15.68 -17.79
C THR A 170 -1.05 15.31 -18.93
N GLY A 171 -1.38 16.26 -19.81
CA GLY A 171 -2.30 16.09 -20.91
C GLY A 171 -1.72 15.43 -22.16
N THR A 172 -0.41 15.56 -22.41
CA THR A 172 0.25 15.00 -23.60
C THR A 172 1.14 13.79 -23.26
N LEU A 173 1.33 12.90 -24.24
CA LEU A 173 2.26 11.77 -24.08
C LEU A 173 3.71 12.25 -23.88
N ALA A 174 4.15 13.25 -24.65
CA ALA A 174 5.49 13.80 -24.57
C ALA A 174 5.75 14.46 -23.20
N GLY A 175 4.79 15.25 -22.71
CA GLY A 175 4.86 15.89 -21.40
C GLY A 175 4.93 14.87 -20.26
N ARG A 176 4.10 13.84 -20.31
CA ARG A 176 4.14 12.76 -19.30
C ARG A 176 5.48 12.01 -19.29
N ARG A 177 6.06 11.72 -20.46
CA ARG A 177 7.39 11.10 -20.55
C ARG A 177 8.49 12.00 -19.98
N TYR A 178 8.45 13.28 -20.27
CA TYR A 178 9.39 14.24 -19.71
C TYR A 178 9.30 14.29 -18.19
N LEU A 179 8.08 14.39 -17.64
CA LEU A 179 7.85 14.38 -16.19
C LEU A 179 8.28 13.05 -15.57
N ALA A 180 8.01 11.92 -16.23
CA ALA A 180 8.45 10.61 -15.77
C ALA A 180 9.97 10.48 -15.67
N GLN A 181 10.70 11.02 -16.66
CA GLN A 181 12.17 11.05 -16.63
C GLN A 181 12.69 11.91 -15.47
N MET A 182 12.08 13.08 -15.21
CA MET A 182 12.44 13.93 -14.07
C MET A 182 12.20 13.22 -12.73
N VAL A 183 11.03 12.58 -12.57
CA VAL A 183 10.68 11.82 -11.37
C VAL A 183 11.63 10.65 -11.14
N ALA A 184 12.01 9.93 -12.20
CA ALA A 184 12.94 8.79 -12.11
C ALA A 184 14.35 9.18 -11.62
N GLN A 185 14.72 10.44 -11.72
CA GLN A 185 16.00 10.97 -11.23
C GLN A 185 15.96 11.43 -9.77
N THR A 186 14.76 11.50 -9.15
CA THR A 186 14.63 11.91 -7.75
C THR A 186 15.11 10.82 -6.79
N PRO A 187 15.68 11.18 -5.62
CA PRO A 187 16.00 10.21 -4.59
C PRO A 187 14.75 9.37 -4.20
N GLY A 188 14.93 8.05 -4.12
CA GLY A 188 13.82 7.11 -3.84
C GLY A 188 13.12 6.58 -5.07
N ALA A 189 13.19 7.27 -6.21
CA ALA A 189 12.66 6.80 -7.51
C ALA A 189 13.70 6.12 -8.39
N LYS A 190 14.96 6.06 -7.93
CA LYS A 190 16.09 5.50 -8.69
C LYS A 190 15.78 4.08 -9.17
N GLY A 191 16.01 3.83 -10.46
CA GLY A 191 15.74 2.54 -11.08
C GLY A 191 14.27 2.31 -11.45
N SER A 192 13.40 3.32 -11.32
CA SER A 192 12.03 3.23 -11.80
C SER A 192 11.97 3.37 -13.32
N ASP A 193 11.06 2.60 -13.93
CA ASP A 193 10.80 2.59 -15.37
C ASP A 193 10.00 3.85 -15.77
N PRO A 194 10.52 4.72 -16.67
CA PRO A 194 9.84 5.95 -17.07
C PRO A 194 8.50 5.72 -17.76
N GLU A 195 8.31 4.63 -18.50
CA GLU A 195 7.03 4.34 -19.15
C GLU A 195 5.97 3.91 -18.13
N VAL A 196 6.36 3.15 -17.10
CA VAL A 196 5.46 2.80 -15.99
C VAL A 196 5.05 4.06 -15.21
N ILE A 197 5.98 4.98 -14.96
CA ILE A 197 5.68 6.28 -14.34
C ILE A 197 4.72 7.08 -15.21
N ALA A 198 4.97 7.16 -16.53
CA ALA A 198 4.11 7.89 -17.46
C ALA A 198 2.68 7.30 -17.52
N ASN A 199 2.56 5.97 -17.49
CA ASN A 199 1.26 5.29 -17.44
C ASN A 199 0.52 5.60 -16.13
N ALA A 200 1.22 5.58 -15.00
CA ALA A 200 0.65 5.95 -13.70
C ALA A 200 0.16 7.41 -13.69
N LEU A 201 0.95 8.34 -14.19
CA LEU A 201 0.58 9.76 -14.27
C LEU A 201 -0.64 9.98 -15.16
N ARG A 202 -0.72 9.28 -16.30
CA ARG A 202 -1.91 9.33 -17.16
C ARG A 202 -3.17 8.86 -16.44
N ASP A 203 -3.06 7.74 -15.71
CA ASP A 203 -4.20 7.20 -14.97
C ASP A 203 -4.61 8.14 -13.84
N LEU A 204 -3.65 8.64 -13.04
CA LEU A 204 -3.91 9.59 -11.95
C LEU A 204 -4.55 10.90 -12.46
N ALA A 205 -4.13 11.39 -13.62
CA ALA A 205 -4.74 12.59 -14.22
C ALA A 205 -6.23 12.41 -14.56
N ASN A 206 -6.69 11.17 -14.77
CA ASN A 206 -8.05 10.85 -15.14
C ASN A 206 -8.88 10.24 -13.99
N ILE A 207 -8.27 10.01 -12.81
CA ILE A 207 -8.98 9.48 -11.64
C ILE A 207 -9.51 10.63 -10.78
N ASP A 208 -10.83 10.62 -10.56
CA ASP A 208 -11.50 11.43 -9.54
C ASP A 208 -12.37 10.51 -8.67
N LEU A 209 -11.97 10.33 -7.42
CA LEU A 209 -12.69 9.54 -6.43
C LEU A 209 -13.61 10.40 -5.55
N GLY A 210 -13.62 11.73 -5.72
CA GLY A 210 -14.47 12.64 -4.94
C GLY A 210 -15.94 12.22 -4.93
N PRO A 211 -16.58 11.97 -6.09
CA PRO A 211 -17.96 11.51 -6.16
C PRO A 211 -18.21 10.13 -5.53
N GLN A 212 -17.16 9.33 -5.35
CA GLN A 212 -17.23 7.97 -4.80
C GLN A 212 -16.98 7.93 -3.28
N LEU A 213 -16.41 8.99 -2.69
CA LEU A 213 -16.10 9.06 -1.25
C LEU A 213 -17.26 8.66 -0.33
N PRO A 214 -18.52 9.05 -0.59
CA PRO A 214 -19.65 8.64 0.25
C PRO A 214 -19.85 7.11 0.33
N ARG A 215 -19.36 6.37 -0.67
CA ARG A 215 -19.46 4.90 -0.75
C ARG A 215 -18.40 4.17 0.08
N LEU A 216 -17.37 4.87 0.58
CA LEU A 216 -16.36 4.28 1.45
C LEU A 216 -16.99 3.90 2.79
N ALA A 217 -17.19 2.60 3.04
CA ALA A 217 -17.73 2.11 4.31
C ALA A 217 -16.71 2.22 5.45
N ALA A 218 -15.42 2.00 5.16
CA ALA A 218 -14.35 2.08 6.15
C ALA A 218 -14.14 3.49 6.67
N PRO A 219 -13.77 3.67 7.96
CA PRO A 219 -13.26 4.93 8.48
C PRO A 219 -12.08 5.42 7.65
N LEU A 220 -12.06 6.73 7.36
CA LEU A 220 -11.03 7.38 6.56
C LEU A 220 -10.30 8.42 7.40
N GLU A 221 -8.99 8.34 7.43
CA GLU A 221 -8.10 9.35 7.99
C GLU A 221 -7.15 9.84 6.89
N VAL A 222 -6.94 11.16 6.83
CA VAL A 222 -6.05 11.78 5.86
C VAL A 222 -5.00 12.59 6.60
N VAL A 223 -3.76 12.20 6.46
CA VAL A 223 -2.59 12.95 6.91
C VAL A 223 -2.05 13.70 5.70
N TYR A 224 -1.82 15.00 5.81
CA TYR A 224 -1.33 15.81 4.71
C TYR A 224 -0.26 16.82 5.15
N ALA A 225 0.63 17.12 4.21
CA ALA A 225 1.72 18.07 4.42
C ALA A 225 1.23 19.51 4.41
N VAL A 226 1.79 20.31 5.30
CA VAL A 226 1.67 21.78 5.26
C VAL A 226 3.05 22.42 5.41
N GLY A 227 3.28 23.53 4.70
CA GLY A 227 4.52 24.30 4.81
C GLY A 227 4.64 25.06 6.14
N ALA A 228 5.75 25.80 6.27
CA ALA A 228 5.98 26.67 7.43
C ALA A 228 5.16 27.97 7.37
N ASP A 229 4.77 28.42 6.17
CA ASP A 229 3.96 29.61 6.00
C ASP A 229 2.50 29.36 6.41
N ALA A 230 1.99 30.21 7.30
CA ALA A 230 0.66 30.03 7.89
C ALA A 230 -0.48 30.22 6.86
N ALA A 231 -0.33 31.15 5.91
CA ALA A 231 -1.35 31.40 4.89
C ALA A 231 -1.43 30.23 3.92
N GLN A 232 -0.27 29.73 3.48
CA GLN A 232 -0.18 28.53 2.65
C GLN A 232 -0.73 27.29 3.37
N ALA A 233 -0.38 27.09 4.63
CA ALA A 233 -0.88 25.97 5.44
C ALA A 233 -2.41 26.03 5.59
N SER A 234 -2.98 27.25 5.77
CA SER A 234 -4.43 27.47 5.82
C SER A 234 -5.11 27.14 4.49
N ALA A 235 -4.54 27.57 3.37
CA ALA A 235 -5.06 27.29 2.02
C ALA A 235 -5.06 25.79 1.72
N ILE A 236 -3.96 25.08 2.02
CA ILE A 236 -3.85 23.63 1.87
C ILE A 236 -4.89 22.92 2.73
N THR A 237 -5.02 23.32 4.01
CA THR A 237 -6.00 22.74 4.93
C THR A 237 -7.43 22.93 4.42
N SER A 238 -7.75 24.11 3.91
CA SER A 238 -9.07 24.42 3.32
C SER A 238 -9.34 23.55 2.09
N ARG A 239 -8.33 23.33 1.25
CA ARG A 239 -8.42 22.46 0.09
C ARG A 239 -8.69 21.01 0.48
N PHE A 240 -7.90 20.42 1.38
CA PHE A 240 -8.11 19.04 1.84
C PHE A 240 -9.50 18.89 2.49
N ARG A 241 -9.95 19.88 3.27
CA ARG A 241 -11.27 19.88 3.89
C ARG A 241 -12.39 19.87 2.84
N ALA A 242 -12.27 20.67 1.78
CA ALA A 242 -13.24 20.75 0.70
C ALA A 242 -13.30 19.44 -0.10
N ASP A 243 -12.15 18.93 -0.50
CA ASP A 243 -12.06 17.76 -1.39
C ASP A 243 -12.50 16.44 -0.68
N TYR A 244 -12.34 16.36 0.66
CA TYR A 244 -12.80 15.20 1.44
C TYR A 244 -14.18 15.38 2.08
N ALA A 245 -14.89 16.50 1.85
CA ALA A 245 -16.19 16.78 2.46
C ALA A 245 -17.26 15.73 2.14
N GLY A 246 -17.14 15.05 0.99
CA GLY A 246 -18.06 14.00 0.57
C GLY A 246 -18.08 12.77 1.48
N LYS A 247 -17.00 12.51 2.24
CA LYS A 247 -16.95 11.41 3.23
C LYS A 247 -17.13 11.95 4.63
N LYS A 248 -18.35 11.85 5.16
CA LYS A 248 -18.64 12.24 6.55
C LYS A 248 -17.77 11.46 7.55
N GLY A 249 -17.26 12.15 8.56
CA GLY A 249 -16.41 11.56 9.60
C GLY A 249 -14.96 11.32 9.17
N THR A 250 -14.52 11.86 8.02
CA THR A 250 -13.10 11.87 7.66
C THR A 250 -12.30 12.68 8.68
N LEU A 251 -11.26 12.06 9.23
CA LEU A 251 -10.30 12.75 10.11
C LEU A 251 -9.18 13.35 9.25
N LEU A 252 -8.99 14.66 9.36
CA LEU A 252 -7.95 15.40 8.63
C LEU A 252 -6.87 15.85 9.59
N LYS A 253 -5.61 15.44 9.35
CA LYS A 253 -4.45 15.78 10.19
C LYS A 253 -3.37 16.48 9.36
N ALA A 254 -3.21 17.76 9.56
CA ALA A 254 -2.10 18.52 9.00
C ALA A 254 -0.80 18.21 9.76
N ILE A 255 0.27 17.92 9.04
CA ILE A 255 1.61 17.76 9.62
C ILE A 255 2.58 18.70 8.89
N GLY A 256 3.25 19.56 9.68
CA GLY A 256 4.21 20.50 9.13
C GLY A 256 5.18 21.06 10.16
N PRO A 257 6.22 21.80 9.71
CA PRO A 257 6.54 22.01 8.30
C PRO A 257 7.02 20.71 7.62
N SER A 258 6.43 20.39 6.46
CA SER A 258 6.73 19.16 5.72
C SER A 258 6.51 19.36 4.24
N GLY A 259 7.29 18.67 3.42
CA GLY A 259 6.98 18.42 2.02
C GLY A 259 6.12 17.15 1.86
N HIS A 260 6.06 16.69 0.61
CA HIS A 260 5.24 15.53 0.22
C HIS A 260 5.57 14.22 0.97
N MET A 261 6.81 14.05 1.42
CA MET A 261 7.29 12.87 2.12
C MET A 261 7.11 12.99 3.65
N VAL A 262 5.88 13.17 4.10
CA VAL A 262 5.54 13.45 5.52
C VAL A 262 6.19 12.47 6.49
N MET A 263 6.27 11.17 6.12
CA MET A 263 6.88 10.12 6.94
C MET A 263 8.41 10.27 7.07
N ALA A 264 9.05 10.96 6.13
CA ALA A 264 10.49 11.23 6.16
C ALA A 264 10.80 12.58 6.81
N ASP A 265 9.98 13.61 6.50
CA ASP A 265 10.21 14.97 6.96
C ASP A 265 9.81 15.17 8.43
N GLN A 266 8.75 14.51 8.87
CA GLN A 266 8.20 14.60 10.22
C GLN A 266 7.95 13.20 10.84
N PRO A 267 8.98 12.33 10.95
CA PRO A 267 8.81 10.93 11.32
C PRO A 267 8.12 10.74 12.68
N THR A 268 8.47 11.55 13.67
CA THR A 268 7.87 11.45 15.02
C THR A 268 6.38 11.75 14.99
N ARG A 269 5.97 12.84 14.31
CA ARG A 269 4.55 13.24 14.22
C ARG A 269 3.76 12.26 13.36
N PHE A 270 4.36 11.79 12.25
CA PHE A 270 3.72 10.82 11.38
C PHE A 270 3.50 9.48 12.09
N ASN A 271 4.54 8.96 12.77
CA ASN A 271 4.46 7.69 13.48
C ASN A 271 3.46 7.74 14.66
N ALA A 272 3.34 8.90 15.35
CA ALA A 272 2.32 9.10 16.37
C ALA A 272 0.90 9.06 15.75
N ALA A 273 0.67 9.78 14.65
CA ALA A 273 -0.62 9.79 13.96
C ALA A 273 -0.99 8.39 13.45
N LEU A 274 -0.03 7.67 12.86
CA LEU A 274 -0.23 6.31 12.40
C LEU A 274 -0.47 5.34 13.56
N GLY A 275 0.27 5.46 14.65
CA GLY A 275 0.05 4.65 15.86
C GLY A 275 -1.37 4.83 16.42
N ASP A 276 -1.87 6.06 16.49
CA ASP A 276 -3.25 6.36 16.94
C ASP A 276 -4.28 5.77 15.96
N PHE A 277 -4.04 5.92 14.66
CA PHE A 277 -4.87 5.30 13.62
C PHE A 277 -4.94 3.78 13.79
N LEU A 278 -3.83 3.11 14.08
CA LEU A 278 -3.76 1.66 14.20
C LEU A 278 -4.32 1.10 15.52
N LYS A 279 -4.47 1.91 16.58
CA LYS A 279 -5.15 1.48 17.82
C LYS A 279 -6.60 1.06 17.61
N GLY A 280 -7.23 1.52 16.54
CA GLY A 280 -8.62 1.22 16.21
C GLY A 280 -8.84 -0.06 15.37
N ILE A 281 -7.81 -0.90 15.18
CA ILE A 281 -7.92 -2.19 14.47
C ILE A 281 -7.88 -3.37 15.42
#